data_fa8acaa83b792f2205327ab5160bdeaf
#
_entry.id   fa8acaa83b792f2205327ab5160bdeaf
#
_cell.length_a   1.000
_cell.length_b   1.000
_cell.length_c   1.000
_cell.angle_alpha   90.00
_cell.angle_beta   90.00
_cell.angle_gamma   90.00
#
_symmetry.space_group_name_H-M   'P 1'
#
loop_
_entity.id
_entity.type
_entity.pdbx_description
1 polymer ?
#
loop_
_entity_poly.entity_id
_entity_poly.type
_entity_poly.pdbx_seq_one_letter_code
_entity_poly.pdbx_strand_id
1 'polypeptide(L)'
;EGLVAGNPIEVPKALVDNEVNRLRVQAVQQFGGNIKPDQLPAELFQEQAKRRVVLGLIVAEVVKQKELKPDEARVRELIEEMASAYQEPEQVVAWYYKNAEQLNEVRSVVLEEQVVDTVLQQAKVTDKSVSYEEAVKPAEAPQAA
;
A
#
# COMPACT_ATOMS: atom_id res chain seq x y z
N GLU A 1 10.23 -1.80 5.42
CA GLU A 1 11.16 -2.97 5.51
C GLU A 1 11.25 -3.48 6.93
N GLY A 2 11.50 -2.64 7.93
CA GLY A 2 11.63 -3.05 9.34
C GLY A 2 10.43 -3.83 9.90
N LEU A 3 9.20 -3.46 9.53
CA LEU A 3 7.99 -4.19 9.97
C LEU A 3 7.95 -5.62 9.44
N VAL A 4 8.31 -5.84 8.18
CA VAL A 4 8.32 -7.17 7.57
C VAL A 4 9.45 -8.03 8.15
N ALA A 5 10.64 -7.46 8.31
CA ALA A 5 11.79 -8.16 8.89
C ALA A 5 11.60 -8.52 10.37
N GLY A 6 10.94 -7.63 11.14
CA GLY A 6 10.66 -7.85 12.55
C GLY A 6 9.49 -8.79 12.86
N ASN A 7 8.68 -9.16 11.86
CA ASN A 7 7.50 -9.98 12.03
C ASN A 7 7.48 -11.15 11.02
N PRO A 8 8.27 -12.22 11.24
CA PRO A 8 8.23 -13.39 10.39
C PRO A 8 6.87 -14.08 10.49
N ILE A 9 6.08 -13.99 9.43
CA ILE A 9 4.74 -14.59 9.35
C ILE A 9 4.77 -15.66 8.25
N GLU A 10 4.25 -16.84 8.56
CA GLU A 10 3.94 -17.83 7.53
C GLU A 10 2.76 -17.35 6.69
N VAL A 11 3.01 -17.14 5.41
CA VAL A 11 2.01 -16.60 4.49
C VAL A 11 1.32 -17.75 3.76
N PRO A 12 -0.02 -17.82 3.79
CA PRO A 12 -0.76 -18.80 3.00
C PRO A 12 -0.43 -18.68 1.51
N LYS A 13 -0.02 -19.79 0.89
CA LYS A 13 0.36 -19.83 -0.51
C LYS A 13 -0.71 -19.24 -1.43
N ALA A 14 -1.98 -19.51 -1.14
CA ALA A 14 -3.10 -18.99 -1.93
C ALA A 14 -3.15 -17.46 -2.00
N LEU A 15 -2.78 -16.75 -0.93
CA LEU A 15 -2.72 -15.29 -0.91
C LEU A 15 -1.57 -14.78 -1.77
N VAL A 16 -0.42 -15.45 -1.70
CA VAL A 16 0.74 -15.10 -2.55
C VAL A 16 0.42 -15.32 -4.02
N ASP A 17 -0.18 -16.47 -4.38
CA ASP A 17 -0.54 -16.81 -5.75
C ASP A 17 -1.56 -15.79 -6.33
N ASN A 18 -2.54 -15.37 -5.54
CA ASN A 18 -3.48 -14.32 -5.93
C ASN A 18 -2.78 -12.98 -6.18
N GLU A 19 -1.87 -12.58 -5.30
CA GLU A 19 -1.13 -11.33 -5.47
C GLU A 19 -0.16 -11.38 -6.66
N VAL A 20 0.48 -12.52 -6.92
CA VAL A 20 1.27 -12.75 -8.14
C VAL A 20 0.42 -12.51 -9.39
N ASN A 21 -0.80 -13.04 -9.43
CA ASN A 21 -1.70 -12.83 -10.58
C ASN A 21 -2.09 -11.35 -10.74
N ARG A 22 -2.35 -10.64 -9.63
CA ARG A 22 -2.62 -9.19 -9.67
C ARG A 22 -1.42 -8.41 -10.23
N LEU A 23 -0.22 -8.72 -9.77
CA LEU A 23 1.01 -8.08 -10.25
C LEU A 23 1.27 -8.35 -11.74
N ARG A 24 1.00 -9.57 -12.22
CA ARG A 24 1.08 -9.92 -13.65
C ARG A 24 0.12 -9.08 -14.49
N VAL A 25 -1.15 -8.97 -14.06
CA VAL A 25 -2.16 -8.14 -14.74
C VAL A 25 -1.71 -6.68 -14.77
N GLN A 26 -1.23 -6.16 -13.64
CA GLN A 26 -0.72 -4.79 -13.55
C GLN A 26 0.47 -4.55 -14.49
N ALA A 27 1.42 -5.49 -14.54
CA ALA A 27 2.57 -5.40 -15.43
C ALA A 27 2.15 -5.37 -16.91
N VAL A 28 1.21 -6.23 -17.33
CA VAL A 28 0.69 -6.24 -18.71
C VAL A 28 0.01 -4.91 -19.04
N GLN A 29 -0.78 -4.35 -18.14
CA GLN A 29 -1.43 -3.05 -18.35
C GLN A 29 -0.41 -1.91 -18.49
N GLN A 30 0.65 -1.94 -17.69
CA GLN A 30 1.68 -0.90 -17.70
C GLN A 30 2.56 -0.95 -18.96
N PHE A 31 2.88 -2.14 -19.45
CA PHE A 31 3.74 -2.31 -20.64
C PHE A 31 2.99 -2.29 -21.96
N GLY A 32 1.66 -2.19 -21.96
CA GLY A 32 0.84 -2.00 -23.16
C GLY A 32 0.98 -3.10 -24.21
N GLY A 33 1.29 -4.31 -23.79
CA GLY A 33 1.60 -5.41 -24.67
C GLY A 33 0.44 -6.38 -24.94
N ASN A 34 0.49 -7.09 -26.07
CA ASN A 34 -0.37 -8.23 -26.39
C ASN A 34 0.02 -9.51 -25.61
N ILE A 35 0.71 -9.35 -24.47
CA ILE A 35 1.17 -10.45 -23.63
C ILE A 35 0.05 -10.80 -22.65
N LYS A 36 -0.28 -12.09 -22.54
CA LYS A 36 -1.24 -12.52 -21.52
C LYS A 36 -0.53 -12.60 -20.15
N PRO A 37 -1.21 -12.25 -19.04
CA PRO A 37 -0.63 -12.31 -17.71
C PRO A 37 0.01 -13.66 -17.37
N ASP A 38 -0.58 -14.76 -17.83
CA ASP A 38 -0.09 -16.12 -17.59
C ASP A 38 1.24 -16.44 -18.30
N GLN A 39 1.62 -15.65 -19.30
CA GLN A 39 2.90 -15.80 -19.99
C GLN A 39 4.07 -15.18 -19.24
N LEU A 40 3.79 -14.35 -18.24
CA LEU A 40 4.82 -13.80 -17.36
C LEU A 40 5.19 -14.83 -16.28
N PRO A 41 6.48 -15.19 -16.12
CA PRO A 41 6.90 -16.14 -15.09
C PRO A 41 6.48 -15.70 -13.69
N ALA A 42 5.89 -16.60 -12.89
CA ALA A 42 5.42 -16.30 -11.54
C ALA A 42 6.56 -15.87 -10.62
N GLU A 43 7.71 -16.49 -10.84
CA GLU A 43 8.92 -16.32 -10.04
C GLU A 43 9.38 -14.85 -9.98
N LEU A 44 9.17 -14.10 -11.07
CA LEU A 44 9.54 -12.68 -11.13
C LEU A 44 8.74 -11.82 -10.14
N PHE A 45 7.55 -12.26 -9.76
CA PHE A 45 6.64 -11.51 -8.91
C PHE A 45 6.53 -12.09 -7.49
N GLN A 46 7.07 -13.27 -7.24
CA GLN A 46 6.84 -14.05 -6.03
C GLN A 46 7.34 -13.33 -4.76
N GLU A 47 8.55 -12.79 -4.80
CA GLU A 47 9.11 -12.04 -3.66
C GLU A 47 8.31 -10.75 -3.38
N GLN A 48 7.96 -10.02 -4.43
CA GLN A 48 7.16 -8.80 -4.27
C GLN A 48 5.75 -9.12 -3.78
N ALA A 49 5.12 -10.17 -4.30
CA ALA A 49 3.81 -10.63 -3.86
C ALA A 49 3.83 -11.04 -2.39
N LYS A 50 4.79 -11.88 -1.99
CA LYS A 50 4.97 -12.32 -0.61
C LYS A 50 5.11 -11.11 0.34
N ARG A 51 5.97 -10.15 -0.02
CA ARG A 51 6.19 -8.93 0.76
C ARG A 51 4.91 -8.11 0.92
N ARG A 52 4.13 -7.93 -0.17
CA ARG A 52 2.86 -7.20 -0.12
C ARG A 52 1.83 -7.91 0.76
N VAL A 53 1.72 -9.22 0.65
CA VAL A 53 0.80 -10.02 1.47
C VAL A 53 1.18 -9.94 2.95
N VAL A 54 2.47 -10.10 3.28
CA VAL A 54 2.96 -9.95 4.68
C VAL A 54 2.61 -8.57 5.22
N LEU A 55 2.90 -7.52 4.47
CA LEU A 55 2.59 -6.15 4.90
C LEU A 55 1.09 -5.94 5.11
N GLY A 56 0.26 -6.42 4.19
CA GLY A 56 -1.21 -6.35 4.32
C GLY A 56 -1.73 -7.08 5.56
N LEU A 57 -1.17 -8.26 5.88
CA LEU A 57 -1.54 -9.01 7.09
C LEU A 57 -1.12 -8.26 8.37
N ILE A 58 0.08 -7.67 8.38
CA ILE A 58 0.54 -6.84 9.51
C ILE A 58 -0.36 -5.63 9.71
N VAL A 59 -0.68 -4.91 8.63
CA VAL A 59 -1.58 -3.75 8.68
C VAL A 59 -2.96 -4.16 9.22
N ALA A 60 -3.53 -5.24 8.70
CA ALA A 60 -4.82 -5.75 9.16
C ALA A 60 -4.81 -6.12 10.65
N GLU A 61 -3.73 -6.72 11.14
CA GLU A 61 -3.60 -7.07 12.55
C GLU A 61 -3.44 -5.83 13.45
N VAL A 62 -2.68 -4.81 13.00
CA VAL A 62 -2.57 -3.53 13.73
C VAL A 62 -3.93 -2.84 13.81
N VAL A 63 -4.66 -2.77 12.68
CA VAL A 63 -6.02 -2.20 12.65
C VAL A 63 -6.93 -2.89 13.66
N LYS A 64 -6.89 -4.23 13.69
CA LYS A 64 -7.68 -5.04 14.60
C LYS A 64 -7.30 -4.84 16.06
N GLN A 65 -6.01 -4.91 16.40
CA GLN A 65 -5.51 -4.77 17.76
C GLN A 65 -5.74 -3.39 18.35
N LYS A 66 -5.64 -2.35 17.51
CA LYS A 66 -5.83 -0.96 17.91
C LYS A 66 -7.26 -0.47 17.71
N GLU A 67 -8.16 -1.32 17.21
CA GLU A 67 -9.55 -0.98 16.87
C GLU A 67 -9.66 0.29 16.02
N LEU A 68 -8.69 0.46 15.10
CA LEU A 68 -8.63 1.65 14.25
C LEU A 68 -9.83 1.68 13.29
N LYS A 69 -10.42 2.85 13.19
CA LYS A 69 -11.45 3.16 12.20
C LYS A 69 -10.96 4.33 11.33
N PRO A 70 -11.35 4.36 10.05
CA PRO A 70 -11.01 5.51 9.21
C PRO A 70 -11.50 6.80 9.84
N ASP A 71 -10.63 7.79 9.93
CA ASP A 71 -10.99 9.14 10.37
C ASP A 71 -11.76 9.84 9.24
N GLU A 72 -13.05 10.03 9.43
CA GLU A 72 -13.94 10.61 8.42
C GLU A 72 -13.57 12.08 8.10
N ALA A 73 -12.90 12.80 8.99
CA ALA A 73 -12.39 14.14 8.70
C ALA A 73 -11.24 14.07 7.69
N ARG A 74 -10.28 13.17 7.91
CA ARG A 74 -9.18 12.92 6.95
C ARG A 74 -9.69 12.37 5.62
N VAL A 75 -10.70 11.48 5.64
CA VAL A 75 -11.34 10.97 4.42
C VAL A 75 -11.92 12.14 3.61
N ARG A 76 -12.59 13.06 4.27
CA ARG A 76 -13.14 14.24 3.62
C ARG A 76 -12.06 15.16 3.05
N GLU A 77 -11.03 15.46 3.83
CA GLU A 77 -9.89 16.28 3.39
C GLU A 77 -9.22 15.69 2.15
N LEU A 78 -8.98 14.37 2.14
CA LEU A 78 -8.37 13.68 1.00
C LEU A 78 -9.26 13.75 -0.25
N ILE A 79 -10.58 13.57 -0.10
CA ILE A 79 -11.52 13.71 -1.21
C ILE A 79 -11.54 15.15 -1.74
N GLU A 80 -11.56 16.15 -0.85
CA GLU A 80 -11.52 17.57 -1.22
C GLU A 80 -10.22 17.94 -1.94
N GLU A 81 -9.08 17.40 -1.49
CA GLU A 81 -7.79 17.57 -2.15
C GLU A 81 -7.81 16.98 -3.57
N MET A 82 -8.26 15.73 -3.74
CA MET A 82 -8.39 15.10 -5.05
C MET A 82 -9.37 15.87 -5.95
N ALA A 83 -10.46 16.39 -5.39
CA ALA A 83 -11.45 17.16 -6.12
C ALA A 83 -10.94 18.53 -6.57
N SER A 84 -9.97 19.11 -5.88
CA SER A 84 -9.45 20.47 -6.15
C SER A 84 -8.89 20.66 -7.56
N ALA A 85 -8.44 19.56 -8.20
CA ALA A 85 -7.94 19.56 -9.58
C ALA A 85 -9.05 19.64 -10.65
N TYR A 86 -10.32 19.53 -10.27
CA TYR A 86 -11.45 19.53 -11.20
C TYR A 86 -12.14 20.89 -11.24
N GLN A 87 -12.88 21.16 -12.33
CA GLN A 87 -13.58 22.43 -12.50
C GLN A 87 -14.75 22.61 -11.52
N GLU A 88 -15.36 21.50 -11.10
CA GLU A 88 -16.50 21.48 -10.17
C GLU A 88 -16.21 20.55 -8.98
N PRO A 89 -15.38 20.99 -8.02
CA PRO A 89 -14.93 20.16 -6.90
C PRO A 89 -16.09 19.58 -6.07
N GLU A 90 -17.12 20.37 -5.82
CA GLU A 90 -18.27 19.94 -5.02
C GLU A 90 -19.04 18.77 -5.63
N GLN A 91 -19.12 18.70 -6.96
CA GLN A 91 -19.77 17.58 -7.64
C GLN A 91 -18.94 16.30 -7.52
N VAL A 92 -17.61 16.42 -7.59
CA VAL A 92 -16.68 15.30 -7.40
C VAL A 92 -16.79 14.76 -5.97
N VAL A 93 -16.77 15.64 -4.97
CA VAL A 93 -16.99 15.24 -3.56
C VAL A 93 -18.34 14.53 -3.39
N ALA A 94 -19.42 15.10 -3.92
CA ALA A 94 -20.74 14.47 -3.84
C ALA A 94 -20.80 13.11 -4.55
N TRP A 95 -20.04 12.95 -5.64
CA TRP A 95 -19.95 11.69 -6.36
C TRP A 95 -19.26 10.61 -5.50
N TYR A 96 -18.13 10.92 -4.83
CA TYR A 96 -17.47 9.99 -3.92
C TYR A 96 -18.40 9.50 -2.82
N TYR A 97 -19.14 10.41 -2.18
CA TYR A 97 -20.08 10.04 -1.10
C TYR A 97 -21.29 9.23 -1.58
N LYS A 98 -21.66 9.33 -2.86
CA LYS A 98 -22.73 8.50 -3.47
C LYS A 98 -22.25 7.11 -3.88
N ASN A 99 -20.94 6.93 -4.11
CA ASN A 99 -20.35 5.68 -4.57
C ASN A 99 -19.62 4.99 -3.42
N ALA A 100 -20.31 4.05 -2.77
CA ALA A 100 -19.78 3.34 -1.59
C ALA A 100 -18.44 2.64 -1.85
N GLU A 101 -18.22 2.10 -3.04
CA GLU A 101 -16.97 1.43 -3.43
C GLU A 101 -15.81 2.42 -3.43
N GLN A 102 -15.97 3.55 -4.11
CA GLN A 102 -14.95 4.59 -4.18
C GLN A 102 -14.66 5.23 -2.82
N LEU A 103 -15.72 5.47 -2.03
CA LEU A 103 -15.56 5.97 -0.67
C LEU A 103 -14.79 4.99 0.22
N ASN A 104 -15.03 3.68 0.07
CA ASN A 104 -14.31 2.66 0.83
C ASN A 104 -12.84 2.55 0.40
N GLU A 105 -12.51 2.79 -0.87
CA GLU A 105 -11.12 2.87 -1.31
C GLU A 105 -10.39 4.02 -0.61
N VAL A 106 -11.00 5.22 -0.57
CA VAL A 106 -10.40 6.36 0.14
C VAL A 106 -10.27 6.09 1.63
N ARG A 107 -11.28 5.48 2.26
CA ARG A 107 -11.22 5.07 3.67
C ARG A 107 -10.09 4.10 3.94
N SER A 108 -9.81 3.18 3.01
CA SER A 108 -8.70 2.24 3.14
C SER A 108 -7.36 2.97 3.10
N VAL A 109 -7.18 3.93 2.22
CA VAL A 109 -5.95 4.75 2.14
C VAL A 109 -5.74 5.51 3.46
N VAL A 110 -6.76 6.20 3.96
CA VAL A 110 -6.69 6.93 5.22
C VAL A 110 -6.37 5.99 6.39
N LEU A 111 -6.96 4.79 6.41
CA LEU A 111 -6.70 3.81 7.45
C LEU A 111 -5.25 3.30 7.40
N GLU A 112 -4.70 3.08 6.20
CA GLU A 112 -3.29 2.72 6.03
C GLU A 112 -2.35 3.82 6.55
N GLU A 113 -2.64 5.09 6.27
CA GLU A 113 -1.89 6.24 6.81
C GLU A 113 -1.96 6.29 8.34
N GLN A 114 -3.13 6.09 8.93
CA GLN A 114 -3.29 6.03 10.38
C GLN A 114 -2.50 4.88 11.02
N VAL A 115 -2.38 3.73 10.34
CA VAL A 115 -1.53 2.63 10.80
C VAL A 115 -0.06 3.06 10.77
N VAL A 116 0.39 3.72 9.71
CA VAL A 116 1.77 4.25 9.62
C VAL A 116 2.04 5.24 10.75
N ASP A 117 1.14 6.19 10.98
CA ASP A 117 1.23 7.17 12.07
C ASP A 117 1.36 6.46 13.44
N THR A 118 0.50 5.44 13.67
CA THR A 118 0.50 4.67 14.91
C THR A 118 1.81 3.91 15.13
N VAL A 119 2.36 3.34 14.07
CA VAL A 119 3.66 2.64 14.11
C VAL A 119 4.79 3.62 14.36
N LEU A 120 4.80 4.78 13.68
CA LEU A 120 5.83 5.80 13.85
C LEU A 120 5.83 6.41 15.25
N GLN A 121 4.66 6.61 15.85
CA GLN A 121 4.55 7.07 17.25
C GLN A 121 5.18 6.12 18.27
N GLN A 122 5.19 4.82 17.95
CA GLN A 122 5.78 3.79 18.81
C GLN A 122 7.22 3.43 18.42
N ALA A 123 7.68 3.87 17.25
CA ALA A 123 9.01 3.59 16.75
C ALA A 123 10.03 4.58 17.32
N LYS A 124 11.26 4.09 17.56
CA LYS A 124 12.39 4.97 17.82
C LYS A 124 12.88 5.55 16.49
N VAL A 125 12.42 6.74 16.17
CA VAL A 125 12.85 7.45 14.96
C VAL A 125 14.26 7.99 15.18
N THR A 126 15.16 7.76 14.24
CA THR A 126 16.51 8.31 14.22
C THR A 126 16.71 9.06 12.90
N ASP A 127 16.94 10.35 12.99
CA ASP A 127 17.25 11.17 11.83
C ASP A 127 18.70 10.93 11.40
N LYS A 128 18.87 10.58 10.12
CA LYS A 128 20.17 10.43 9.48
C LYS A 128 20.31 11.45 8.36
N SER A 129 21.24 12.38 8.51
CA SER A 129 21.60 13.30 7.44
C SER A 129 22.40 12.56 6.38
N VAL A 130 21.89 12.54 5.16
CA VAL A 130 22.52 11.91 3.99
C VAL A 130 22.53 12.90 2.83
N SER A 131 23.47 12.74 1.89
CA SER A 131 23.47 13.52 0.66
C SER A 131 22.26 13.14 -0.22
N TYR A 132 21.87 14.05 -1.13
CA TYR A 132 20.81 13.76 -2.10
C TYR A 132 21.09 12.48 -2.92
N GLU A 133 22.34 12.28 -3.32
CA GLU A 133 22.75 11.09 -4.07
C GLU A 133 22.60 9.79 -3.27
N GLU A 134 22.81 9.83 -1.97
CA GLU A 134 22.59 8.68 -1.09
C GLU A 134 21.10 8.43 -0.82
N ALA A 135 20.30 9.49 -0.73
CA ALA A 135 18.87 9.39 -0.46
C ALA A 135 18.09 8.76 -1.64
N VAL A 136 18.52 9.01 -2.89
CA VAL A 136 17.86 8.50 -4.10
C VAL A 136 18.40 7.16 -4.57
N LYS A 137 19.47 6.64 -3.99
CA LYS A 137 19.93 5.26 -4.27
C LYS A 137 18.87 4.27 -3.79
N PRO A 138 18.50 3.27 -4.61
CA PRO A 138 17.67 2.17 -4.14
C PRO A 138 18.31 1.56 -2.90
N ALA A 139 17.51 1.35 -1.85
CA ALA A 139 18.01 0.66 -0.66
C ALA A 139 18.57 -0.70 -1.08
N GLU A 140 19.87 -0.91 -0.87
CA GLU A 140 20.46 -2.23 -1.03
C GLU A 140 19.71 -3.20 -0.10
N ALA A 141 19.26 -4.33 -0.67
CA ALA A 141 18.62 -5.36 0.14
C ALA A 141 19.58 -5.75 1.29
N PRO A 142 19.08 -5.88 2.53
CA PRO A 142 19.93 -6.28 3.64
C PRO A 142 20.59 -7.62 3.28
N GLN A 143 21.91 -7.61 3.20
CA GLN A 143 22.68 -8.83 3.07
C GLN A 143 22.39 -9.66 4.32
N ALA A 144 21.81 -10.83 4.12
CA ALA A 144 21.61 -11.80 5.16
C ALA A 144 22.98 -12.19 5.74
N ALA A 145 23.16 -11.91 7.00
CA ALA A 145 24.28 -12.39 7.79
C ALA A 145 23.97 -13.78 8.34
#